data_4b32647ad928ddee5cf6dfc28d8b35c9
#
_entry.id   4b32647ad928ddee5cf6dfc28d8b35c9
#
_cell.length_a   1.000
_cell.length_b   1.000
_cell.length_c   1.000
_cell.angle_alpha   90.00
_cell.angle_beta   90.00
_cell.angle_gamma   90.00
#
_symmetry.space_group_name_H-M   'P 1'
#
loop_
_entity.id
_entity.type
_entity.pdbx_description
1 polymer ?
#
loop_
_entity_poly.entity_id
_entity_poly.type
_entity_poly.pdbx_seq_one_letter_code
_entity_poly.pdbx_strand_id
1 'polypeptide(L)'
;MQYGAILNYVYNAWTHSVFFAILEKIWRPFKRAYDDLALVKWLRRGDRIHAVYETSLFARIIRFILDLIEKILSAIAGFFAPAWEGSLIARLCRGSFILNFEFLLGAFICLMFVMPHESWNNAYAVIAAVGFLALYLILVGCGKRKLLYPDKLGFPFALFAIALLVSLLFTQSRSDSIRILLFFIAAFIFTYVIAADISDEKRLVKLLAFIYAAVILTSLYAIIQRKFGLVYVSASFTDLKLNTGIPSRVTSTLDNPNNFSEFLVLFMPLCAAFAGTRKKQLRCVLLLLGLAFPAVALIMTYSRSGWISLMLAAFVYIWLRNKKLIPLFIALALLAIPLLPSTIITRLTSIVTSFLGSSGHIDSSAQHRFALWQGVEYMIRDYGVSGIGLGPAAFASLYPLYAQPLAIDGAAHTQSLYLELILETGILGFVSFMWLALRSIKNSVIARRGSSTLTKTVLIACAASFIGIAFSCIVEYIWFYPRDLFAYFILLGVSYAAISMAEKEKHTI
;
A
#
# COMPACT_ATOMS: atom_id res chain seq x y z
N MET A 1 -6.07 2.52 29.05
CA MET A 1 -5.25 3.26 28.06
C MET A 1 -5.13 4.69 28.54
N GLN A 2 -3.98 5.06 29.07
CA GLN A 2 -3.71 6.45 29.39
C GLN A 2 -3.23 7.13 28.09
N TYR A 3 -4.16 7.78 27.38
CA TYR A 3 -3.75 8.92 26.57
C TYR A 3 -3.12 9.92 27.53
N GLY A 4 -2.04 10.61 27.13
CA GLY A 4 -1.48 11.64 27.99
C GLY A 4 -2.58 12.59 28.48
N ALA A 5 -2.44 13.14 29.67
CA ALA A 5 -3.50 13.90 30.34
C ALA A 5 -4.17 14.95 29.43
N ILE A 6 -3.40 15.58 28.55
CA ILE A 6 -3.88 16.58 27.58
C ILE A 6 -4.82 15.95 26.53
N LEU A 7 -4.48 14.80 25.96
CA LEU A 7 -5.33 14.12 24.97
C LEU A 7 -6.63 13.60 25.59
N ASN A 8 -6.57 13.14 26.85
CA ASN A 8 -7.77 12.75 27.60
C ASN A 8 -8.65 13.96 27.92
N TYR A 9 -8.04 15.09 28.29
CA TYR A 9 -8.78 16.32 28.53
C TYR A 9 -9.50 16.81 27.28
N VAL A 10 -8.80 16.92 26.15
CA VAL A 10 -9.38 17.31 24.85
C VAL A 10 -10.48 16.34 24.43
N TYR A 11 -10.25 15.04 24.59
CA TYR A 11 -11.26 14.02 24.28
C TYR A 11 -12.50 14.15 25.15
N ASN A 12 -12.35 14.36 26.45
CA ASN A 12 -13.47 14.54 27.38
C ASN A 12 -14.21 15.84 27.11
N ALA A 13 -13.50 16.96 26.94
CA ALA A 13 -14.11 18.25 26.59
C ALA A 13 -14.92 18.15 25.30
N TRP A 14 -14.37 17.48 24.26
CA TRP A 14 -15.06 17.24 22.99
C TRP A 14 -16.31 16.38 23.16
N THR A 15 -16.21 15.24 23.83
CA THR A 15 -17.33 14.28 23.96
C THR A 15 -18.48 14.77 24.83
N HIS A 16 -18.22 15.76 25.70
CA HIS A 16 -19.24 16.41 26.53
C HIS A 16 -19.74 17.75 25.94
N SER A 17 -19.24 18.14 24.78
CA SER A 17 -19.70 19.39 24.14
C SER A 17 -21.11 19.25 23.56
N VAL A 18 -21.87 20.34 23.58
CA VAL A 18 -23.17 20.43 22.95
C VAL A 18 -23.09 20.16 21.43
N PHE A 19 -22.00 20.63 20.82
CA PHE A 19 -21.76 20.41 19.41
C PHE A 19 -21.59 18.91 19.07
N PHE A 20 -20.88 18.15 19.91
CA PHE A 20 -20.80 16.70 19.76
C PHE A 20 -22.16 16.02 19.87
N ALA A 21 -23.00 16.44 20.81
CA ALA A 21 -24.34 15.87 20.98
C ALA A 21 -25.25 16.11 19.76
N ILE A 22 -25.18 17.30 19.15
CA ILE A 22 -25.90 17.61 17.92
C ILE A 22 -25.40 16.71 16.76
N LEU A 23 -24.09 16.63 16.57
CA LEU A 23 -23.50 15.81 15.52
C LEU A 23 -23.76 14.30 15.72
N GLU A 24 -23.76 13.81 16.96
CA GLU A 24 -24.15 12.43 17.26
C GLU A 24 -25.61 12.15 16.89
N LYS A 25 -26.51 13.09 17.15
CA LYS A 25 -27.94 12.98 16.76
C LYS A 25 -28.10 12.86 15.24
N ILE A 26 -27.39 13.70 14.48
CA ILE A 26 -27.39 13.65 13.00
C ILE A 26 -26.76 12.34 12.51
N TRP A 27 -25.75 11.82 13.20
CA TRP A 27 -25.02 10.63 12.80
C TRP A 27 -25.73 9.30 13.06
N ARG A 28 -26.61 9.24 14.06
CA ARG A 28 -27.33 8.00 14.46
C ARG A 28 -28.07 7.29 13.31
N PRO A 29 -28.83 7.97 12.44
CA PRO A 29 -29.50 7.32 11.31
C PRO A 29 -28.52 6.73 10.30
N PHE A 30 -27.44 7.46 9.98
CA PHE A 30 -26.38 6.95 9.09
C PHE A 30 -25.68 5.73 9.67
N LYS A 31 -25.46 5.69 10.99
CA LYS A 31 -24.89 4.52 11.66
C LYS A 31 -25.78 3.29 11.54
N ARG A 32 -27.09 3.45 11.70
CA ARG A 32 -28.06 2.33 11.53
C ARG A 32 -28.03 1.82 10.09
N ALA A 33 -28.17 2.70 9.12
CA ALA A 33 -28.10 2.35 7.71
C ALA A 33 -26.78 1.61 7.35
N TYR A 34 -25.63 2.10 7.88
CA TYR A 34 -24.35 1.44 7.70
C TYR A 34 -24.31 0.03 8.30
N ASP A 35 -24.81 -0.15 9.54
CA ASP A 35 -24.80 -1.46 10.21
C ASP A 35 -25.71 -2.48 9.48
N ASP A 36 -26.69 -2.00 8.73
CA ASP A 36 -27.64 -2.81 7.94
C ASP A 36 -27.18 -3.15 6.53
N LEU A 37 -26.15 -2.46 6.01
CA LEU A 37 -25.60 -2.74 4.69
C LEU A 37 -25.14 -4.22 4.56
N ALA A 38 -25.55 -4.87 3.48
CA ALA A 38 -25.15 -6.25 3.17
C ALA A 38 -23.62 -6.42 3.15
N LEU A 39 -22.90 -5.45 2.60
CA LEU A 39 -21.44 -5.40 2.58
C LEU A 39 -20.84 -5.41 4.00
N VAL A 40 -21.39 -4.63 4.93
CA VAL A 40 -20.91 -4.57 6.32
C VAL A 40 -21.20 -5.87 7.06
N LYS A 41 -22.36 -6.47 6.83
CA LYS A 41 -22.73 -7.78 7.37
C LYS A 41 -21.77 -8.87 6.82
N TRP A 42 -21.45 -8.81 5.52
CA TRP A 42 -20.47 -9.71 4.90
C TRP A 42 -19.05 -9.50 5.46
N LEU A 43 -18.60 -8.25 5.62
CA LEU A 43 -17.30 -7.92 6.22
C LEU A 43 -17.15 -8.43 7.67
N ARG A 44 -18.26 -8.62 8.39
CA ARG A 44 -18.27 -9.13 9.76
C ARG A 44 -18.31 -10.67 9.85
N ARG A 45 -18.61 -11.37 8.74
CA ARG A 45 -18.65 -12.85 8.71
C ARG A 45 -17.24 -13.42 8.61
N GLY A 46 -16.99 -14.59 9.21
CA GLY A 46 -15.73 -15.30 9.05
C GLY A 46 -15.46 -15.72 7.60
N ASP A 47 -14.21 -16.07 7.31
CA ASP A 47 -13.77 -16.49 5.98
C ASP A 47 -13.97 -18.00 5.79
N ARG A 48 -15.19 -18.39 5.42
CA ARG A 48 -15.55 -19.80 5.19
C ARG A 48 -14.76 -20.45 4.04
N ILE A 49 -14.49 -19.68 2.98
CA ILE A 49 -13.76 -20.19 1.80
C ILE A 49 -12.31 -20.50 2.19
N HIS A 50 -11.72 -19.70 3.06
CA HIS A 50 -10.38 -19.95 3.57
C HIS A 50 -10.32 -21.24 4.40
N ALA A 51 -11.29 -21.48 5.25
CA ALA A 51 -11.38 -22.71 6.03
C ALA A 51 -11.48 -23.96 5.13
N VAL A 52 -12.27 -23.90 4.06
CA VAL A 52 -12.36 -24.98 3.06
C VAL A 52 -11.02 -25.14 2.32
N TYR A 53 -10.36 -24.05 1.95
CA TYR A 53 -9.05 -24.10 1.30
C TYR A 53 -7.99 -24.74 2.20
N GLU A 54 -7.91 -24.35 3.47
CA GLU A 54 -6.96 -24.91 4.46
C GLU A 54 -7.11 -26.43 4.64
N THR A 55 -8.30 -26.96 4.50
CA THR A 55 -8.59 -28.41 4.61
C THR A 55 -8.49 -29.16 3.28
N SER A 56 -8.31 -28.45 2.17
CA SER A 56 -8.27 -29.03 0.83
C SER A 56 -7.07 -29.95 0.62
N LEU A 57 -7.20 -30.88 -0.33
CA LEU A 57 -6.10 -31.74 -0.77
C LEU A 57 -4.91 -30.92 -1.28
N PHE A 58 -5.18 -29.84 -2.01
CA PHE A 58 -4.17 -28.94 -2.54
C PHE A 58 -3.33 -28.29 -1.42
N ALA A 59 -3.96 -27.77 -0.37
CA ALA A 59 -3.24 -27.21 0.77
C ALA A 59 -2.41 -28.28 1.52
N ARG A 60 -2.90 -29.52 1.61
CA ARG A 60 -2.14 -30.63 2.22
C ARG A 60 -0.91 -31.00 1.41
N ILE A 61 -1.02 -31.06 0.09
CA ILE A 61 0.14 -31.32 -0.79
C ILE A 61 1.19 -30.22 -0.65
N ILE A 62 0.78 -28.94 -0.66
CA ILE A 62 1.69 -27.83 -0.48
C ILE A 62 2.40 -27.92 0.89
N ARG A 63 1.67 -28.19 1.97
CA ARG A 63 2.28 -28.35 3.30
C ARG A 63 3.27 -29.50 3.31
N PHE A 64 2.93 -30.64 2.75
CA PHE A 64 3.85 -31.78 2.65
C PHE A 64 5.15 -31.43 1.91
N ILE A 65 5.06 -30.74 0.78
CA ILE A 65 6.23 -30.28 0.02
C ILE A 65 7.08 -29.32 0.87
N LEU A 66 6.46 -28.39 1.56
CA LEU A 66 7.17 -27.42 2.40
C LEU A 66 7.79 -28.08 3.63
N ASP A 67 7.13 -29.04 4.26
CA ASP A 67 7.72 -29.84 5.35
C ASP A 67 8.95 -30.63 4.87
N LEU A 68 8.90 -31.14 3.64
CA LEU A 68 10.05 -31.80 3.03
C LEU A 68 11.19 -30.81 2.78
N ILE A 69 10.88 -29.63 2.26
CA ILE A 69 11.87 -28.54 2.06
C ILE A 69 12.49 -28.14 3.40
N GLU A 70 11.71 -27.97 4.46
CA GLU A 70 12.21 -27.61 5.79
C GLU A 70 13.17 -28.69 6.33
N LYS A 71 12.82 -29.98 6.17
CA LYS A 71 13.71 -31.09 6.54
C LYS A 71 15.02 -31.10 5.77
N ILE A 72 14.95 -30.88 4.45
CA ILE A 72 16.16 -30.77 3.61
C ILE A 72 17.04 -29.61 4.03
N LEU A 73 16.43 -28.41 4.25
CA LEU A 73 17.17 -27.24 4.69
C LEU A 73 17.82 -27.45 6.06
N SER A 74 17.11 -28.12 6.98
CA SER A 74 17.65 -28.45 8.31
C SER A 74 18.82 -29.46 8.23
N ALA A 75 18.73 -30.46 7.35
CA ALA A 75 19.81 -31.40 7.13
C ALA A 75 21.06 -30.73 6.53
N ILE A 76 20.86 -29.84 5.52
CA ILE A 76 21.95 -29.06 4.92
C ILE A 76 22.59 -28.14 5.97
N ALA A 77 21.78 -27.42 6.74
CA ALA A 77 22.27 -26.53 7.79
C ALA A 77 23.05 -27.30 8.87
N GLY A 78 22.55 -28.48 9.28
CA GLY A 78 23.23 -29.38 10.23
C GLY A 78 24.60 -29.85 9.70
N PHE A 79 24.69 -30.16 8.43
CA PHE A 79 25.96 -30.56 7.79
C PHE A 79 26.99 -29.41 7.82
N PHE A 80 26.58 -28.18 7.56
CA PHE A 80 27.50 -27.03 7.54
C PHE A 80 27.68 -26.35 8.92
N ALA A 81 26.87 -26.69 9.93
CA ALA A 81 26.92 -26.04 11.25
C ALA A 81 28.31 -26.05 11.91
N PRO A 82 29.11 -27.17 11.93
CA PRO A 82 30.42 -27.17 12.54
C PRO A 82 31.41 -26.21 11.87
N ALA A 83 31.41 -26.19 10.53
CA ALA A 83 32.24 -25.28 9.76
C ALA A 83 31.87 -23.82 9.96
N TRP A 84 30.56 -23.52 10.06
CA TRP A 84 30.04 -22.17 10.35
C TRP A 84 30.41 -21.71 11.75
N GLU A 85 30.20 -22.53 12.77
CA GLU A 85 30.47 -22.17 14.17
C GLU A 85 31.97 -21.85 14.42
N GLY A 86 32.86 -22.49 13.73
CA GLY A 86 34.31 -22.24 13.77
C GLY A 86 34.78 -21.03 12.96
N SER A 87 33.93 -20.49 12.08
CA SER A 87 34.32 -19.44 11.13
C SER A 87 34.49 -18.06 11.79
N LEU A 88 35.42 -17.26 11.22
CA LEU A 88 35.58 -15.84 11.61
C LEU A 88 34.29 -15.03 11.35
N ILE A 89 33.61 -15.35 10.24
CA ILE A 89 32.35 -14.69 9.86
C ILE A 89 31.28 -14.92 10.90
N ALA A 90 31.11 -16.14 11.41
CA ALA A 90 30.16 -16.44 12.45
C ALA A 90 30.47 -15.68 13.75
N ARG A 91 31.76 -15.50 14.10
CA ARG A 91 32.18 -14.72 15.28
C ARG A 91 31.83 -13.23 15.11
N LEU A 92 32.06 -12.65 13.92
CA LEU A 92 31.70 -11.27 13.59
C LEU A 92 30.18 -11.05 13.57
N CYS A 93 29.42 -12.04 13.12
CA CYS A 93 27.95 -11.99 13.08
C CYS A 93 27.31 -12.19 14.46
N ARG A 94 27.99 -12.85 15.41
CA ARG A 94 27.46 -13.08 16.75
C ARG A 94 27.33 -11.76 17.51
N GLY A 95 26.09 -11.39 17.83
CA GLY A 95 25.80 -10.18 18.62
C GLY A 95 25.74 -8.88 17.81
N SER A 96 26.01 -8.90 16.50
CA SER A 96 25.87 -7.70 15.70
C SER A 96 24.40 -7.34 15.50
N PHE A 97 23.98 -6.16 16.00
CA PHE A 97 22.64 -5.61 15.78
C PHE A 97 22.36 -5.32 14.30
N ILE A 98 23.39 -4.92 13.55
CA ILE A 98 23.29 -4.54 12.14
C ILE A 98 23.02 -5.76 11.24
N LEU A 99 23.47 -6.96 11.65
CA LEU A 99 23.28 -8.20 10.90
C LEU A 99 21.98 -8.94 11.28
N ASN A 100 21.10 -8.32 12.08
CA ASN A 100 19.77 -8.85 12.31
C ASN A 100 18.94 -8.77 11.02
N PHE A 101 18.25 -9.86 10.68
CA PHE A 101 17.44 -9.95 9.48
C PHE A 101 16.44 -8.80 9.33
N GLU A 102 15.71 -8.47 10.40
CA GLU A 102 14.71 -7.40 10.39
C GLU A 102 15.33 -6.00 10.19
N PHE A 103 16.58 -5.81 10.64
CA PHE A 103 17.31 -4.57 10.41
C PHE A 103 17.70 -4.44 8.94
N LEU A 104 18.31 -5.50 8.37
CA LEU A 104 18.70 -5.52 6.96
C LEU A 104 17.50 -5.32 6.03
N LEU A 105 16.41 -6.03 6.28
CA LEU A 105 15.18 -5.91 5.51
C LEU A 105 14.60 -4.50 5.60
N GLY A 106 14.48 -3.95 6.81
CA GLY A 106 13.97 -2.59 7.02
C GLY A 106 14.86 -1.52 6.40
N ALA A 107 16.20 -1.66 6.55
CA ALA A 107 17.17 -0.75 5.94
C ALA A 107 17.11 -0.78 4.41
N PHE A 108 16.97 -1.96 3.82
CA PHE A 108 16.79 -2.10 2.37
C PHE A 108 15.48 -1.44 1.90
N ILE A 109 14.36 -1.67 2.60
CA ILE A 109 13.08 -1.02 2.28
C ILE A 109 13.22 0.50 2.37
N CYS A 110 13.87 1.02 3.41
CA CYS A 110 14.13 2.45 3.53
C CYS A 110 14.97 2.96 2.35
N LEU A 111 16.07 2.30 2.03
CA LEU A 111 16.96 2.65 0.93
C LEU A 111 16.23 2.65 -0.42
N MET A 112 15.38 1.65 -0.68
CA MET A 112 14.61 1.52 -1.92
C MET A 112 13.75 2.77 -2.21
N PHE A 113 13.20 3.40 -1.17
CA PHE A 113 12.37 4.59 -1.34
C PHE A 113 13.16 5.90 -1.23
N VAL A 114 14.26 5.93 -0.46
CA VAL A 114 15.08 7.14 -0.27
C VAL A 114 16.05 7.38 -1.44
N MET A 115 16.46 6.33 -2.14
CA MET A 115 17.37 6.46 -3.29
C MET A 115 16.66 7.21 -4.44
N PRO A 116 17.28 8.29 -4.98
CA PRO A 116 16.74 9.02 -6.13
C PRO A 116 16.49 8.12 -7.34
N HIS A 117 15.48 8.45 -8.15
CA HIS A 117 15.05 7.64 -9.28
C HIS A 117 16.18 7.38 -10.28
N GLU A 118 17.01 8.40 -10.55
CA GLU A 118 18.11 8.33 -11.51
C GLU A 118 19.21 7.32 -11.08
N SER A 119 19.32 7.09 -9.77
CA SER A 119 20.30 6.15 -9.18
C SER A 119 19.69 4.78 -8.88
N TRP A 120 18.37 4.64 -8.99
CA TRP A 120 17.66 3.40 -8.67
C TRP A 120 17.45 2.54 -9.90
N ASN A 121 17.83 1.25 -9.79
CA ASN A 121 17.43 0.25 -10.76
C ASN A 121 16.52 -0.79 -10.10
N ASN A 122 15.35 -1.05 -10.70
CA ASN A 122 14.36 -1.99 -10.15
C ASN A 122 14.90 -3.43 -10.04
N ALA A 123 15.95 -3.78 -10.79
CA ALA A 123 16.66 -5.07 -10.64
C ALA A 123 17.23 -5.25 -9.23
N TYR A 124 17.62 -4.16 -8.55
CA TYR A 124 18.10 -4.25 -7.16
C TYR A 124 17.03 -4.81 -6.22
N ALA A 125 15.76 -4.45 -6.42
CA ALA A 125 14.66 -5.01 -5.64
C ALA A 125 14.46 -6.50 -5.91
N VAL A 126 14.58 -6.93 -7.17
CA VAL A 126 14.48 -8.36 -7.55
C VAL A 126 15.60 -9.17 -6.91
N ILE A 127 16.85 -8.71 -7.04
CA ILE A 127 18.02 -9.36 -6.43
C ILE A 127 17.88 -9.42 -4.91
N ALA A 128 17.48 -8.30 -4.30
CA ALA A 128 17.30 -8.23 -2.85
C ALA A 128 16.18 -9.16 -2.37
N ALA A 129 15.06 -9.24 -3.08
CA ALA A 129 13.96 -10.14 -2.74
C ALA A 129 14.45 -11.60 -2.70
N VAL A 130 15.17 -12.04 -3.74
CA VAL A 130 15.76 -13.39 -3.78
C VAL A 130 16.78 -13.58 -2.65
N GLY A 131 17.64 -12.58 -2.39
CA GLY A 131 18.62 -12.61 -1.30
C GLY A 131 17.95 -12.72 0.08
N PHE A 132 16.89 -11.95 0.33
CA PHE A 132 16.13 -12.03 1.59
C PHE A 132 15.38 -13.36 1.73
N LEU A 133 14.84 -13.90 0.65
CA LEU A 133 14.23 -15.24 0.67
C LEU A 133 15.28 -16.29 1.02
N ALA A 134 16.44 -16.27 0.36
CA ALA A 134 17.53 -17.20 0.62
C ALA A 134 18.00 -17.09 2.09
N LEU A 135 18.23 -15.87 2.58
CA LEU A 135 18.62 -15.65 3.97
C LEU A 135 17.53 -16.14 4.97
N TYR A 136 16.27 -15.89 4.67
CA TYR A 136 15.16 -16.41 5.47
C TYR A 136 15.15 -17.94 5.52
N LEU A 137 15.32 -18.60 4.36
CA LEU A 137 15.38 -20.06 4.27
C LEU A 137 16.58 -20.65 5.03
N ILE A 138 17.74 -19.99 4.99
CA ILE A 138 18.90 -20.34 5.82
C ILE A 138 18.55 -20.24 7.30
N LEU A 139 17.88 -19.18 7.73
CA LEU A 139 17.44 -19.03 9.13
C LEU A 139 16.42 -20.09 9.56
N VAL A 140 15.56 -20.56 8.64
CA VAL A 140 14.65 -21.68 8.87
C VAL A 140 15.45 -22.97 9.03
N GLY A 141 16.36 -23.27 8.13
CA GLY A 141 17.22 -24.45 8.21
C GLY A 141 18.04 -24.50 9.52
N CYS A 142 18.52 -23.34 9.99
CA CYS A 142 19.23 -23.24 11.28
C CYS A 142 18.29 -23.27 12.50
N GLY A 143 17.01 -23.53 12.35
CA GLY A 143 16.01 -23.57 13.44
C GLY A 143 15.73 -22.21 14.10
N LYS A 144 16.24 -21.10 13.54
CA LYS A 144 16.05 -19.75 14.09
C LYS A 144 14.72 -19.12 13.67
N ARG A 145 14.08 -19.66 12.63
CA ARG A 145 12.77 -19.25 12.11
C ARG A 145 11.94 -20.50 11.82
N LYS A 146 10.62 -20.30 11.74
CA LYS A 146 9.68 -21.33 11.29
C LYS A 146 9.23 -21.00 9.88
N LEU A 147 9.07 -22.02 9.04
CA LEU A 147 8.53 -21.83 7.71
C LEU A 147 7.09 -21.34 7.80
N LEU A 148 6.75 -20.29 7.05
CA LEU A 148 5.36 -19.86 6.91
C LEU A 148 4.75 -20.61 5.74
N TYR A 149 3.64 -21.27 5.99
CA TYR A 149 2.90 -21.93 4.91
C TYR A 149 2.16 -20.88 4.08
N PRO A 150 2.31 -20.90 2.73
CA PRO A 150 1.67 -19.93 1.83
C PRO A 150 0.14 -19.92 1.88
N ASP A 151 -0.50 -21.01 2.38
CA ASP A 151 -1.94 -21.05 2.62
C ASP A 151 -2.40 -19.95 3.59
N LYS A 152 -1.52 -19.47 4.47
CA LYS A 152 -1.78 -18.30 5.32
C LYS A 152 -1.99 -17.00 4.54
N LEU A 153 -1.39 -16.86 3.37
CA LEU A 153 -1.65 -15.75 2.46
C LEU A 153 -3.03 -15.86 1.79
N GLY A 154 -3.57 -17.08 1.71
CA GLY A 154 -4.91 -17.40 1.29
C GLY A 154 -5.08 -17.62 -0.20
N PHE A 155 -6.18 -18.28 -0.55
CA PHE A 155 -6.50 -18.68 -1.92
C PHE A 155 -6.50 -17.52 -2.95
N PRO A 156 -7.04 -16.31 -2.65
CA PRO A 156 -7.00 -15.21 -3.61
C PRO A 156 -5.58 -14.77 -4.00
N PHE A 157 -4.61 -14.86 -3.08
CA PHE A 157 -3.21 -14.57 -3.39
C PHE A 157 -2.64 -15.57 -4.39
N ALA A 158 -2.88 -16.87 -4.16
CA ALA A 158 -2.45 -17.92 -5.08
C ALA A 158 -3.14 -17.80 -6.45
N LEU A 159 -4.45 -17.51 -6.46
CA LEU A 159 -5.22 -17.34 -7.69
C LEU A 159 -4.71 -16.14 -8.51
N PHE A 160 -4.37 -15.04 -7.85
CA PHE A 160 -3.80 -13.88 -8.53
C PHE A 160 -2.41 -14.21 -9.12
N ALA A 161 -1.56 -14.92 -8.38
CA ALA A 161 -0.27 -15.37 -8.91
C ALA A 161 -0.44 -16.28 -10.14
N ILE A 162 -1.41 -17.20 -10.12
CA ILE A 162 -1.74 -18.05 -11.27
C ILE A 162 -2.23 -17.20 -12.45
N ALA A 163 -3.09 -16.21 -12.22
CA ALA A 163 -3.60 -15.32 -13.27
C ALA A 163 -2.47 -14.55 -13.97
N LEU A 164 -1.46 -14.07 -13.21
CA LEU A 164 -0.27 -13.43 -13.79
C LEU A 164 0.54 -14.40 -14.68
N LEU A 165 0.65 -15.68 -14.28
CA LEU A 165 1.31 -16.68 -15.11
C LEU A 165 0.51 -17.01 -16.36
N VAL A 166 -0.81 -17.13 -16.24
CA VAL A 166 -1.71 -17.41 -17.37
C VAL A 166 -1.69 -16.26 -18.39
N SER A 167 -1.58 -15.00 -17.93
CA SER A 167 -1.52 -13.84 -18.84
C SER A 167 -0.33 -13.89 -19.81
N LEU A 168 0.77 -14.58 -19.46
CA LEU A 168 1.91 -14.78 -20.35
C LEU A 168 1.57 -15.61 -21.59
N LEU A 169 0.52 -16.42 -21.54
CA LEU A 169 0.09 -17.24 -22.71
C LEU A 169 -0.53 -16.38 -23.81
N PHE A 170 -1.08 -15.21 -23.41
CA PHE A 170 -1.81 -14.31 -24.31
C PHE A 170 -1.04 -13.02 -24.61
N THR A 171 0.21 -12.92 -24.16
CA THR A 171 0.97 -11.66 -24.26
C THR A 171 1.35 -11.29 -25.68
N GLN A 172 1.20 -10.01 -26.00
CA GLN A 172 1.68 -9.38 -27.24
C GLN A 172 3.18 -9.02 -27.16
N SER A 173 3.77 -8.98 -25.96
CA SER A 173 5.19 -8.65 -25.75
C SER A 173 5.80 -9.54 -24.66
N ARG A 174 6.40 -10.67 -25.04
CA ARG A 174 6.94 -11.67 -24.09
C ARG A 174 8.04 -11.11 -23.20
N SER A 175 8.98 -10.36 -23.75
CA SER A 175 10.12 -9.84 -22.99
C SER A 175 9.68 -8.85 -21.90
N ASP A 176 8.74 -7.97 -22.23
CA ASP A 176 8.19 -6.99 -21.29
C ASP A 176 7.35 -7.68 -20.21
N SER A 177 6.48 -8.60 -20.62
CA SER A 177 5.64 -9.35 -19.68
C SER A 177 6.46 -10.20 -18.69
N ILE A 178 7.55 -10.82 -19.14
CA ILE A 178 8.46 -11.55 -18.26
C ILE A 178 9.14 -10.58 -17.27
N ARG A 179 9.59 -9.43 -17.74
CA ARG A 179 10.19 -8.39 -16.89
C ARG A 179 9.21 -7.94 -15.80
N ILE A 180 7.97 -7.64 -16.14
CA ILE A 180 6.95 -7.22 -15.18
C ILE A 180 6.57 -8.36 -14.24
N LEU A 181 6.49 -9.61 -14.73
CA LEU A 181 6.27 -10.77 -13.87
C LEU A 181 7.38 -10.93 -12.81
N LEU A 182 8.65 -10.68 -13.16
CA LEU A 182 9.75 -10.71 -12.18
C LEU A 182 9.56 -9.67 -11.07
N PHE A 183 9.01 -8.49 -11.38
CA PHE A 183 8.68 -7.51 -10.35
C PHE A 183 7.55 -8.00 -9.45
N PHE A 184 6.51 -8.63 -9.99
CA PHE A 184 5.45 -9.25 -9.17
C PHE A 184 6.01 -10.39 -8.29
N ILE A 185 6.88 -11.24 -8.82
CA ILE A 185 7.53 -12.31 -8.03
C ILE A 185 8.33 -11.70 -6.88
N ALA A 186 9.12 -10.66 -7.14
CA ALA A 186 9.85 -9.95 -6.08
C ALA A 186 8.91 -9.35 -5.03
N ALA A 187 7.81 -8.72 -5.46
CA ALA A 187 6.79 -8.16 -4.57
C ALA A 187 6.13 -9.24 -3.69
N PHE A 188 5.83 -10.41 -4.28
CA PHE A 188 5.28 -11.56 -3.54
C PHE A 188 6.28 -12.13 -2.53
N ILE A 189 7.57 -12.19 -2.90
CA ILE A 189 8.64 -12.58 -1.98
C ILE A 189 8.73 -11.60 -0.81
N PHE A 190 8.72 -10.28 -1.03
CA PHE A 190 8.68 -9.30 0.06
C PHE A 190 7.46 -9.51 0.96
N THR A 191 6.27 -9.71 0.38
CA THR A 191 5.06 -10.02 1.16
C THR A 191 5.27 -11.25 2.04
N TYR A 192 5.76 -12.34 1.44
CA TYR A 192 5.98 -13.62 2.12
C TYR A 192 7.00 -13.48 3.25
N VAL A 193 8.17 -12.90 2.97
CA VAL A 193 9.27 -12.76 3.93
C VAL A 193 8.86 -11.87 5.11
N ILE A 194 8.16 -10.75 4.86
CA ILE A 194 7.64 -9.87 5.92
C ILE A 194 6.61 -10.62 6.77
N ALA A 195 5.65 -11.29 6.15
CA ALA A 195 4.62 -12.05 6.85
C ALA A 195 5.21 -13.19 7.71
N ALA A 196 6.28 -13.79 7.25
CA ALA A 196 6.95 -14.94 7.89
C ALA A 196 7.89 -14.52 9.03
N ASP A 197 8.70 -13.46 8.81
CA ASP A 197 9.71 -13.04 9.80
C ASP A 197 9.12 -12.20 10.93
N ILE A 198 8.16 -11.30 10.63
CA ILE A 198 7.58 -10.39 11.61
C ILE A 198 6.54 -11.12 12.47
N SER A 199 7.01 -11.76 13.53
CA SER A 199 6.20 -12.63 14.39
C SER A 199 5.90 -12.07 15.78
N ASP A 200 6.49 -10.91 16.13
CA ASP A 200 6.36 -10.24 17.42
C ASP A 200 6.41 -8.71 17.30
N GLU A 201 5.97 -8.02 18.34
CA GLU A 201 5.92 -6.55 18.37
C GLU A 201 7.29 -5.89 18.20
N LYS A 202 8.37 -6.49 18.69
CA LYS A 202 9.71 -5.89 18.61
C LYS A 202 10.19 -5.81 17.17
N ARG A 203 9.98 -6.89 16.40
CA ARG A 203 10.30 -6.94 14.96
C ARG A 203 9.42 -5.99 14.16
N LEU A 204 8.12 -5.99 14.45
CA LEU A 204 7.17 -5.07 13.81
C LEU A 204 7.58 -3.61 14.04
N VAL A 205 7.96 -3.25 15.26
CA VAL A 205 8.44 -1.90 15.60
C VAL A 205 9.69 -1.51 14.83
N LYS A 206 10.65 -2.43 14.65
CA LYS A 206 11.87 -2.17 13.87
C LYS A 206 11.52 -1.87 12.41
N LEU A 207 10.69 -2.71 11.78
CA LEU A 207 10.26 -2.51 10.39
C LEU A 207 9.52 -1.19 10.23
N LEU A 208 8.57 -0.88 11.11
CA LEU A 208 7.82 0.37 11.09
C LEU A 208 8.70 1.61 11.31
N ALA A 209 9.79 1.49 12.08
CA ALA A 209 10.76 2.58 12.25
C ALA A 209 11.48 2.91 10.93
N PHE A 210 11.85 1.91 10.14
CA PHE A 210 12.46 2.13 8.82
C PHE A 210 11.46 2.68 7.80
N ILE A 211 10.21 2.20 7.81
CA ILE A 211 9.15 2.76 6.97
C ILE A 211 8.90 4.24 7.35
N TYR A 212 8.85 4.54 8.65
CA TYR A 212 8.72 5.92 9.13
C TYR A 212 9.90 6.78 8.67
N ALA A 213 11.14 6.28 8.80
CA ALA A 213 12.34 6.98 8.33
C ALA A 213 12.27 7.25 6.81
N ALA A 214 11.86 6.26 6.01
CA ALA A 214 11.69 6.43 4.57
C ALA A 214 10.69 7.54 4.23
N VAL A 215 9.53 7.55 4.88
CA VAL A 215 8.49 8.57 4.69
C VAL A 215 8.99 9.97 5.06
N ILE A 216 9.71 10.10 6.17
CA ILE A 216 10.25 11.40 6.60
C ILE A 216 11.36 11.89 5.66
N LEU A 217 12.33 11.02 5.33
CA LEU A 217 13.47 11.40 4.49
C LEU A 217 13.03 11.79 3.07
N THR A 218 12.13 11.04 2.45
CA THR A 218 11.57 11.37 1.15
C THR A 218 10.78 12.68 1.19
N SER A 219 10.04 12.93 2.28
CA SER A 219 9.27 14.16 2.45
C SER A 219 10.16 15.38 2.66
N LEU A 220 11.21 15.25 3.45
CA LEU A 220 12.22 16.30 3.62
C LEU A 220 12.92 16.62 2.29
N TYR A 221 13.27 15.58 1.52
CA TYR A 221 13.86 15.78 0.20
C TYR A 221 12.90 16.52 -0.75
N ALA A 222 11.61 16.21 -0.76
CA ALA A 222 10.59 16.91 -1.54
C ALA A 222 10.50 18.42 -1.14
N ILE A 223 10.56 18.73 0.15
CA ILE A 223 10.56 20.10 0.65
C ILE A 223 11.83 20.84 0.20
N ILE A 224 12.99 20.18 0.26
CA ILE A 224 14.27 20.71 -0.23
C ILE A 224 14.20 20.96 -1.74
N GLN A 225 13.70 19.99 -2.53
CA GLN A 225 13.46 20.17 -3.97
C GLN A 225 12.69 21.47 -4.24
N ARG A 226 11.60 21.68 -3.50
CA ARG A 226 10.75 22.86 -3.67
C ARG A 226 11.48 24.16 -3.30
N LYS A 227 12.19 24.15 -2.17
CA LYS A 227 12.89 25.33 -1.64
C LYS A 227 14.02 25.81 -2.56
N PHE A 228 14.77 24.87 -3.14
CA PHE A 228 15.96 25.16 -3.94
C PHE A 228 15.70 25.13 -5.45
N GLY A 229 14.45 25.00 -5.88
CA GLY A 229 14.10 24.96 -7.30
C GLY A 229 14.65 23.74 -8.06
N LEU A 230 14.98 22.65 -7.33
CA LEU A 230 15.50 21.42 -7.92
C LEU A 230 14.39 20.58 -8.61
N VAL A 231 13.23 21.16 -8.78
CA VAL A 231 12.11 20.49 -9.44
C VAL A 231 12.17 20.82 -10.91
N TYR A 232 12.50 19.87 -11.73
CA TYR A 232 12.35 19.97 -13.17
C TYR A 232 10.86 20.02 -13.50
N VAL A 233 10.40 21.14 -14.07
CA VAL A 233 9.05 21.26 -14.61
C VAL A 233 9.01 20.40 -15.87
N SER A 234 8.72 19.11 -15.73
CA SER A 234 8.42 18.29 -16.89
C SER A 234 7.05 18.68 -17.40
N ALA A 235 6.98 19.21 -18.62
CA ALA A 235 5.72 19.47 -19.34
C ALA A 235 4.87 18.19 -19.46
N SER A 236 5.48 17.01 -19.31
CA SER A 236 4.79 15.71 -19.29
C SER A 236 3.85 15.50 -18.10
N PHE A 237 4.05 16.21 -16.97
CA PHE A 237 3.20 16.03 -15.78
C PHE A 237 2.15 17.11 -15.59
N THR A 238 2.20 18.19 -16.34
CA THR A 238 1.26 19.29 -16.20
C THR A 238 1.20 20.09 -17.52
N ASP A 239 0.03 20.18 -18.10
CA ASP A 239 -0.18 21.09 -19.21
C ASP A 239 -0.09 22.55 -18.71
N LEU A 240 1.05 23.18 -18.99
CA LEU A 240 1.36 24.53 -18.53
C LEU A 240 0.48 25.61 -19.17
N LYS A 241 -0.11 25.32 -20.36
CA LYS A 241 -1.00 26.27 -21.06
C LYS A 241 -2.36 26.35 -20.39
N LEU A 242 -2.88 25.21 -19.92
CA LEU A 242 -4.19 25.10 -19.29
C LEU A 242 -4.13 25.23 -17.76
N ASN A 243 -2.96 25.04 -17.17
CA ASN A 243 -2.73 25.11 -15.73
C ASN A 243 -1.76 26.25 -15.36
N THR A 244 -2.00 27.43 -15.92
CA THR A 244 -1.24 28.65 -15.57
C THR A 244 -1.40 28.92 -14.07
N GLY A 245 -0.29 29.02 -13.35
CA GLY A 245 -0.28 29.28 -11.90
C GLY A 245 -0.10 28.07 -11.00
N ILE A 246 0.02 26.85 -11.56
CA ILE A 246 0.49 25.71 -10.77
C ILE A 246 2.00 25.78 -10.66
N PRO A 247 2.53 25.91 -9.42
CA PRO A 247 3.97 25.83 -9.24
C PRO A 247 4.46 24.43 -9.59
N SER A 248 5.76 24.28 -9.87
CA SER A 248 6.38 22.98 -10.12
C SER A 248 5.99 21.97 -9.06
N ARG A 249 5.55 20.77 -9.48
CA ARG A 249 5.12 19.67 -8.60
C ARG A 249 6.33 18.92 -8.08
N VAL A 250 6.39 18.63 -6.77
CA VAL A 250 7.49 17.82 -6.20
C VAL A 250 7.32 16.35 -6.50
N THR A 251 8.40 15.69 -6.85
CA THR A 251 8.46 14.25 -7.16
C THR A 251 9.17 13.45 -6.08
N SER A 252 9.90 14.14 -5.21
CA SER A 252 10.82 13.51 -4.27
C SER A 252 11.81 12.58 -5.01
N THR A 253 12.06 11.42 -4.46
CA THR A 253 12.93 10.36 -5.01
C THR A 253 12.22 9.46 -6.01
N LEU A 254 10.90 9.63 -6.24
CA LEU A 254 10.06 8.69 -7.00
C LEU A 254 9.73 9.14 -8.43
N ASP A 255 10.38 10.21 -8.90
CA ASP A 255 10.32 10.76 -10.27
C ASP A 255 8.96 11.30 -10.72
N ASN A 256 7.85 10.85 -10.15
CA ASN A 256 6.51 11.30 -10.51
C ASN A 256 5.77 11.80 -9.27
N PRO A 257 5.12 12.98 -9.32
CA PRO A 257 4.39 13.50 -8.17
C PRO A 257 3.19 12.63 -7.75
N ASN A 258 2.57 11.89 -8.67
CA ASN A 258 1.48 10.97 -8.33
C ASN A 258 2.03 9.74 -7.59
N ASN A 259 3.13 9.14 -8.06
CA ASN A 259 3.79 8.02 -7.38
C ASN A 259 4.21 8.38 -5.96
N PHE A 260 4.82 9.57 -5.80
CA PHE A 260 5.17 10.03 -4.47
C PHE A 260 3.94 10.22 -3.57
N SER A 261 2.83 10.72 -4.12
CA SER A 261 1.58 10.83 -3.35
C SER A 261 1.02 9.47 -2.96
N GLU A 262 1.10 8.46 -3.82
CA GLU A 262 0.65 7.08 -3.58
C GLU A 262 1.47 6.37 -2.51
N PHE A 263 2.80 6.53 -2.57
CA PHE A 263 3.70 6.09 -1.51
C PHE A 263 3.30 6.68 -0.14
N LEU A 264 2.99 7.98 -0.09
CA LEU A 264 2.55 8.63 1.14
C LEU A 264 1.18 8.11 1.61
N VAL A 265 0.23 7.89 0.71
CA VAL A 265 -1.09 7.30 1.03
C VAL A 265 -0.94 5.90 1.62
N LEU A 266 -0.04 5.09 1.07
CA LEU A 266 0.20 3.72 1.56
C LEU A 266 0.81 3.71 2.97
N PHE A 267 1.77 4.60 3.27
CA PHE A 267 2.56 4.46 4.48
C PHE A 267 2.27 5.49 5.58
N MET A 268 1.67 6.65 5.30
CA MET A 268 1.35 7.64 6.36
C MET A 268 0.43 7.08 7.46
N PRO A 269 -0.63 6.29 7.17
CA PRO A 269 -1.42 5.67 8.24
C PRO A 269 -0.61 4.71 9.12
N LEU A 270 0.34 3.96 8.55
CA LEU A 270 1.27 3.11 9.32
C LEU A 270 2.22 3.95 10.19
N CYS A 271 2.71 5.07 9.66
CA CYS A 271 3.54 6.01 10.42
C CYS A 271 2.76 6.62 11.59
N ALA A 272 1.49 6.95 11.41
CA ALA A 272 0.60 7.42 12.47
C ALA A 272 0.37 6.32 13.54
N ALA A 273 0.19 5.08 13.12
CA ALA A 273 0.08 3.93 14.03
C ALA A 273 1.36 3.72 14.83
N PHE A 274 2.52 3.76 14.17
CA PHE A 274 3.83 3.65 14.79
C PHE A 274 4.05 4.76 15.83
N ALA A 275 3.81 6.02 15.47
CA ALA A 275 3.97 7.18 16.34
C ALA A 275 3.03 7.11 17.55
N GLY A 276 1.73 6.88 17.31
CA GLY A 276 0.69 6.93 18.34
C GLY A 276 0.71 5.77 19.34
N THR A 277 1.54 4.75 19.13
CA THR A 277 1.68 3.59 20.03
C THR A 277 2.95 3.64 20.89
N ARG A 278 3.74 4.73 20.82
CA ARG A 278 4.94 4.86 21.65
C ARG A 278 4.61 5.09 23.13
N LYS A 279 5.28 4.33 24.01
CA LYS A 279 5.06 4.38 25.45
C LYS A 279 5.46 5.72 26.07
N LYS A 280 6.57 6.31 25.60
CA LYS A 280 7.05 7.62 26.08
C LYS A 280 6.28 8.73 25.37
N GLN A 281 5.57 9.57 26.15
CA GLN A 281 4.73 10.65 25.62
C GLN A 281 5.49 11.62 24.71
N LEU A 282 6.68 12.06 25.12
CA LEU A 282 7.52 12.96 24.33
C LEU A 282 7.85 12.34 22.94
N ARG A 283 8.24 11.05 22.91
CA ARG A 283 8.50 10.36 21.63
C ARG A 283 7.25 10.26 20.75
N CYS A 284 6.10 9.97 21.37
CA CYS A 284 4.82 9.95 20.65
C CYS A 284 4.53 11.31 20.00
N VAL A 285 4.63 12.40 20.77
CA VAL A 285 4.38 13.76 20.28
C VAL A 285 5.37 14.14 19.17
N LEU A 286 6.68 13.92 19.37
CA LEU A 286 7.69 14.26 18.38
C LEU A 286 7.50 13.48 17.05
N LEU A 287 7.16 12.19 17.12
CA LEU A 287 6.90 11.39 15.92
C LEU A 287 5.59 11.82 15.24
N LEU A 288 4.56 12.21 16.00
CA LEU A 288 3.32 12.74 15.40
C LEU A 288 3.56 14.10 14.74
N LEU A 289 4.33 14.99 15.36
CA LEU A 289 4.74 16.25 14.76
C LEU A 289 5.58 16.04 13.50
N GLY A 290 6.41 14.98 13.47
CA GLY A 290 7.15 14.60 12.28
C GLY A 290 6.26 14.33 11.07
N LEU A 291 5.01 13.90 11.27
CA LEU A 291 4.06 13.67 10.16
C LEU A 291 3.61 14.96 9.46
N ALA A 292 3.94 16.13 10.00
CA ALA A 292 3.74 17.40 9.30
C ALA A 292 4.57 17.45 8.00
N PHE A 293 5.79 16.88 7.98
CA PHE A 293 6.62 16.87 6.76
C PHE A 293 5.94 16.12 5.60
N PRO A 294 5.50 14.86 5.73
CA PRO A 294 4.81 14.17 4.65
C PRO A 294 3.45 14.81 4.31
N ALA A 295 2.75 15.43 5.25
CA ALA A 295 1.52 16.16 4.96
C ALA A 295 1.80 17.38 4.07
N VAL A 296 2.82 18.19 4.38
CA VAL A 296 3.26 19.32 3.55
C VAL A 296 3.77 18.84 2.20
N ALA A 297 4.59 17.78 2.17
CA ALA A 297 5.11 17.21 0.93
C ALA A 297 3.97 16.71 0.02
N LEU A 298 2.95 16.05 0.56
CA LEU A 298 1.77 15.62 -0.19
C LEU A 298 1.02 16.80 -0.80
N ILE A 299 0.87 17.90 -0.07
CA ILE A 299 0.25 19.11 -0.61
C ILE A 299 1.07 19.61 -1.80
N MET A 300 2.40 19.64 -1.70
CA MET A 300 3.32 20.09 -2.75
C MET A 300 3.36 19.17 -3.99
N THR A 301 2.84 17.95 -3.92
CA THR A 301 2.67 17.09 -5.12
C THR A 301 1.61 17.61 -6.07
N TYR A 302 0.66 18.40 -5.61
CA TYR A 302 -0.53 18.81 -6.34
C TYR A 302 -1.33 17.63 -6.94
N SER A 303 -1.23 16.43 -6.35
CA SER A 303 -1.99 15.25 -6.75
C SER A 303 -3.37 15.24 -6.10
N ARG A 304 -4.42 15.47 -6.89
CA ARG A 304 -5.81 15.48 -6.42
C ARG A 304 -6.24 14.10 -5.90
N SER A 305 -5.88 13.05 -6.64
CA SER A 305 -6.13 11.65 -6.22
C SER A 305 -5.47 11.34 -4.89
N GLY A 306 -4.19 11.76 -4.71
CA GLY A 306 -3.46 11.56 -3.47
C GLY A 306 -4.07 12.28 -2.27
N TRP A 307 -4.53 13.53 -2.43
CA TRP A 307 -5.17 14.27 -1.35
C TRP A 307 -6.48 13.61 -0.89
N ILE A 308 -7.36 13.26 -1.84
CA ILE A 308 -8.64 12.60 -1.53
C ILE A 308 -8.38 11.22 -0.90
N SER A 309 -7.44 10.46 -1.45
CA SER A 309 -7.07 9.13 -0.95
C SER A 309 -6.54 9.16 0.48
N LEU A 310 -5.68 10.15 0.82
CA LEU A 310 -5.20 10.28 2.19
C LEU A 310 -6.30 10.76 3.15
N MET A 311 -7.16 11.68 2.72
CA MET A 311 -8.32 12.12 3.51
C MET A 311 -9.27 10.95 3.79
N LEU A 312 -9.54 10.11 2.79
CA LEU A 312 -10.33 8.89 2.95
C LEU A 312 -9.65 7.89 3.91
N ALA A 313 -8.34 7.66 3.74
CA ALA A 313 -7.57 6.82 4.65
C ALA A 313 -7.61 7.35 6.10
N ALA A 314 -7.43 8.65 6.30
CA ALA A 314 -7.50 9.27 7.62
C ALA A 314 -8.91 9.14 8.24
N PHE A 315 -9.95 9.35 7.44
CA PHE A 315 -11.34 9.15 7.87
C PHE A 315 -11.58 7.71 8.32
N VAL A 316 -11.18 6.72 7.51
CA VAL A 316 -11.32 5.29 7.83
C VAL A 316 -10.50 4.93 9.08
N TYR A 317 -9.27 5.43 9.20
CA TYR A 317 -8.42 5.22 10.36
C TYR A 317 -9.09 5.71 11.65
N ILE A 318 -9.61 6.93 11.64
CA ILE A 318 -10.33 7.53 12.78
C ILE A 318 -11.62 6.74 13.08
N TRP A 319 -12.38 6.40 12.03
CA TRP A 319 -13.61 5.62 12.17
C TRP A 319 -13.38 4.27 12.86
N LEU A 320 -12.36 3.53 12.42
CA LEU A 320 -12.06 2.21 12.97
C LEU A 320 -11.43 2.29 14.36
N ARG A 321 -10.74 3.40 14.68
CA ARG A 321 -10.10 3.60 15.97
C ARG A 321 -11.03 4.20 17.01
N ASN A 322 -11.67 5.31 16.70
CA ASN A 322 -12.59 6.00 17.60
C ASN A 322 -13.56 6.92 16.83
N LYS A 323 -14.77 6.43 16.61
CA LYS A 323 -15.84 7.13 15.88
C LYS A 323 -16.20 8.51 16.47
N LYS A 324 -15.99 8.71 17.76
CA LYS A 324 -16.30 9.98 18.45
C LYS A 324 -15.39 11.14 17.99
N LEU A 325 -14.28 10.85 17.32
CA LEU A 325 -13.36 11.86 16.76
C LEU A 325 -13.74 12.29 15.34
N ILE A 326 -14.69 11.63 14.67
CA ILE A 326 -15.08 11.95 13.30
C ILE A 326 -15.59 13.40 13.17
N PRO A 327 -16.48 13.88 14.05
CA PRO A 327 -16.93 15.27 13.94
C PRO A 327 -15.80 16.28 14.13
N LEU A 328 -14.85 15.99 15.02
CA LEU A 328 -13.66 16.83 15.18
C LEU A 328 -12.78 16.81 13.90
N PHE A 329 -12.60 15.65 13.29
CA PHE A 329 -11.87 15.53 12.04
C PHE A 329 -12.52 16.34 10.91
N ILE A 330 -13.87 16.26 10.78
CA ILE A 330 -14.62 17.04 9.79
C ILE A 330 -14.50 18.54 10.09
N ALA A 331 -14.66 18.94 11.34
CA ALA A 331 -14.53 20.35 11.73
C ALA A 331 -13.13 20.91 11.41
N LEU A 332 -12.06 20.15 11.74
CA LEU A 332 -10.69 20.55 11.42
C LEU A 332 -10.43 20.60 9.92
N ALA A 333 -10.98 19.65 9.15
CA ALA A 333 -10.89 19.66 7.69
C ALA A 333 -11.57 20.89 7.08
N LEU A 334 -12.77 21.25 7.56
CA LEU A 334 -13.49 22.45 7.11
C LEU A 334 -12.76 23.75 7.49
N LEU A 335 -12.21 23.81 8.71
CA LEU A 335 -11.41 24.96 9.16
C LEU A 335 -10.09 25.12 8.41
N ALA A 336 -9.56 24.02 7.85
CA ALA A 336 -8.34 24.10 7.04
C ALA A 336 -8.59 24.67 5.63
N ILE A 337 -9.81 24.60 5.08
CA ILE A 337 -10.12 25.06 3.72
C ILE A 337 -9.71 26.54 3.49
N PRO A 338 -10.07 27.51 4.35
CA PRO A 338 -9.68 28.89 4.16
C PRO A 338 -8.17 29.15 4.25
N LEU A 339 -7.42 28.24 4.86
CA LEU A 339 -5.96 28.33 4.99
C LEU A 339 -5.20 27.76 3.78
N LEU A 340 -5.91 27.10 2.86
CA LEU A 340 -5.33 26.53 1.65
C LEU A 340 -5.03 27.64 0.62
N PRO A 341 -3.90 27.59 -0.10
CA PRO A 341 -3.64 28.46 -1.23
C PRO A 341 -4.76 28.37 -2.29
N SER A 342 -5.05 29.49 -2.95
CA SER A 342 -6.09 29.57 -3.99
C SER A 342 -5.92 28.52 -5.09
N THR A 343 -4.68 28.20 -5.46
CA THR A 343 -4.34 27.15 -6.45
C THR A 343 -4.84 25.76 -6.02
N ILE A 344 -4.83 25.45 -4.72
CA ILE A 344 -5.35 24.17 -4.20
C ILE A 344 -6.88 24.18 -4.23
N ILE A 345 -7.50 25.28 -3.81
CA ILE A 345 -8.96 25.44 -3.84
C ILE A 345 -9.47 25.28 -5.28
N THR A 346 -8.83 25.97 -6.26
CA THR A 346 -9.19 25.85 -7.68
C THR A 346 -9.08 24.42 -8.17
N ARG A 347 -8.04 23.68 -7.77
CA ARG A 347 -7.90 22.26 -8.13
C ARG A 347 -8.95 21.34 -7.48
N LEU A 348 -9.36 21.61 -6.26
CA LEU A 348 -10.44 20.86 -5.62
C LEU A 348 -11.80 21.17 -6.24
N THR A 349 -12.07 22.44 -6.55
CA THR A 349 -13.31 22.85 -7.23
C THR A 349 -13.40 22.31 -8.66
N SER A 350 -12.26 22.19 -9.37
CA SER A 350 -12.25 21.60 -10.71
C SER A 350 -12.73 20.14 -10.75
N ILE A 351 -12.59 19.40 -9.65
CA ILE A 351 -13.15 18.04 -9.54
C ILE A 351 -14.68 18.11 -9.58
N VAL A 352 -15.26 18.99 -8.76
CA VAL A 352 -16.71 19.13 -8.65
C VAL A 352 -17.32 19.64 -9.95
N THR A 353 -16.70 20.64 -10.57
CA THR A 353 -17.17 21.20 -11.85
C THR A 353 -17.04 20.20 -13.00
N SER A 354 -16.02 19.36 -13.02
CA SER A 354 -15.86 18.29 -14.02
C SER A 354 -16.94 17.21 -13.90
N PHE A 355 -17.41 16.91 -12.68
CA PHE A 355 -18.50 15.95 -12.46
C PHE A 355 -19.89 16.54 -12.71
N LEU A 356 -20.09 17.83 -12.42
CA LEU A 356 -21.42 18.47 -12.53
C LEU A 356 -21.71 19.02 -13.95
N GLY A 357 -20.73 18.99 -14.86
CA GLY A 357 -20.93 19.43 -16.26
C GLY A 357 -21.32 20.90 -16.44
N SER A 358 -21.18 21.73 -15.39
CA SER A 358 -21.78 23.07 -15.30
C SER A 358 -20.97 24.21 -15.89
N SER A 359 -19.78 23.94 -16.42
CA SER A 359 -18.99 24.97 -17.12
C SER A 359 -18.24 24.35 -18.29
N GLY A 360 -18.25 24.97 -19.46
CA GLY A 360 -17.62 24.50 -20.69
C GLY A 360 -16.09 24.32 -20.66
N HIS A 361 -15.49 24.22 -19.50
CA HIS A 361 -14.11 23.89 -19.24
C HIS A 361 -14.01 22.61 -18.40
N ILE A 362 -14.16 21.45 -19.06
CA ILE A 362 -13.71 20.19 -18.49
C ILE A 362 -12.17 20.25 -18.42
N ASP A 363 -11.59 19.94 -17.25
CA ASP A 363 -10.13 19.82 -17.08
C ASP A 363 -9.55 18.90 -18.18
N SER A 364 -8.57 19.38 -18.93
CA SER A 364 -7.94 18.66 -20.03
C SER A 364 -7.49 17.24 -19.62
N SER A 365 -6.98 17.10 -18.38
CA SER A 365 -6.58 15.79 -17.84
C SER A 365 -7.77 14.82 -17.68
N ALA A 366 -8.95 15.31 -17.35
CA ALA A 366 -10.16 14.48 -17.26
C ALA A 366 -10.69 14.13 -18.66
N GLN A 367 -10.67 15.08 -19.62
CA GLN A 367 -11.05 14.81 -21.00
C GLN A 367 -10.18 13.74 -21.65
N HIS A 368 -8.86 13.85 -21.50
CA HIS A 368 -7.92 12.85 -22.00
C HIS A 368 -8.15 11.46 -21.40
N ARG A 369 -8.44 11.38 -20.09
CA ARG A 369 -8.77 10.10 -19.46
C ARG A 369 -10.07 9.50 -19.99
N PHE A 370 -11.11 10.30 -20.18
CA PHE A 370 -12.37 9.81 -20.75
C PHE A 370 -12.20 9.30 -22.17
N ALA A 371 -11.48 10.02 -23.02
CA ALA A 371 -11.17 9.58 -24.38
C ALA A 371 -10.31 8.29 -24.39
N LEU A 372 -9.32 8.22 -23.50
CA LEU A 372 -8.49 7.03 -23.29
C LEU A 372 -9.38 5.83 -22.87
N TRP A 373 -10.25 6.01 -21.88
CA TRP A 373 -11.13 4.94 -21.38
C TRP A 373 -12.16 4.47 -22.38
N GLN A 374 -12.63 5.32 -23.27
CA GLN A 374 -13.49 4.90 -24.38
C GLN A 374 -12.76 3.90 -25.31
N GLY A 375 -11.51 4.18 -25.68
CA GLY A 375 -10.70 3.22 -26.43
C GLY A 375 -10.43 1.93 -25.67
N VAL A 376 -10.13 2.06 -24.37
CA VAL A 376 -9.93 0.91 -23.46
C VAL A 376 -11.19 0.06 -23.32
N GLU A 377 -12.39 0.65 -23.33
CA GLU A 377 -13.64 -0.11 -23.31
C GLU A 377 -13.76 -1.04 -24.52
N TYR A 378 -13.41 -0.57 -25.71
CA TYR A 378 -13.38 -1.44 -26.90
C TYR A 378 -12.32 -2.53 -26.78
N MET A 379 -11.12 -2.21 -26.28
CA MET A 379 -10.10 -3.23 -26.02
C MET A 379 -10.58 -4.30 -25.03
N ILE A 380 -11.30 -3.89 -23.96
CA ILE A 380 -11.84 -4.84 -22.96
C ILE A 380 -12.90 -5.75 -23.60
N ARG A 381 -13.69 -5.30 -24.56
CA ARG A 381 -14.64 -6.16 -25.27
C ARG A 381 -13.94 -7.28 -26.04
N ASP A 382 -12.76 -6.99 -26.62
CA ASP A 382 -12.00 -7.95 -27.40
C ASP A 382 -11.09 -8.84 -26.53
N TYR A 383 -10.43 -8.26 -25.51
CA TYR A 383 -9.38 -8.93 -24.74
C TYR A 383 -9.70 -9.11 -23.26
N GLY A 384 -10.85 -8.66 -22.76
CA GLY A 384 -11.15 -8.65 -21.30
C GLY A 384 -11.23 -10.03 -20.65
N VAL A 385 -11.38 -11.10 -21.44
CA VAL A 385 -11.36 -12.49 -20.92
C VAL A 385 -9.92 -13.01 -20.81
N SER A 386 -9.14 -12.88 -21.89
CA SER A 386 -7.79 -13.45 -22.00
C SER A 386 -6.70 -12.56 -21.42
N GLY A 387 -6.92 -11.24 -21.47
CA GLY A 387 -5.87 -10.24 -21.31
C GLY A 387 -5.00 -10.10 -22.58
N ILE A 388 -4.09 -9.13 -22.54
CA ILE A 388 -3.10 -8.83 -23.60
C ILE A 388 -1.65 -9.12 -23.14
N GLY A 389 -1.46 -9.54 -21.88
CA GLY A 389 -0.16 -9.72 -21.24
C GLY A 389 0.25 -8.52 -20.38
N LEU A 390 1.29 -8.71 -19.56
CA LEU A 390 1.75 -7.75 -18.58
C LEU A 390 2.61 -6.66 -19.23
N GLY A 391 2.44 -5.43 -18.74
CA GLY A 391 3.34 -4.32 -19.01
C GLY A 391 2.99 -3.40 -20.16
N PRO A 392 3.61 -2.22 -20.19
CA PRO A 392 3.23 -1.14 -21.11
C PRO A 392 3.44 -1.43 -22.58
N ALA A 393 4.37 -2.32 -22.94
CA ALA A 393 4.64 -2.62 -24.34
C ALA A 393 3.47 -3.34 -25.03
N ALA A 394 2.75 -4.22 -24.31
CA ALA A 394 1.55 -4.88 -24.82
C ALA A 394 0.42 -3.87 -25.06
N PHE A 395 0.20 -2.95 -24.11
CA PHE A 395 -0.79 -1.89 -24.25
C PHE A 395 -0.45 -0.95 -25.42
N ALA A 396 0.79 -0.45 -25.46
CA ALA A 396 1.23 0.50 -26.48
C ALA A 396 1.16 -0.05 -27.92
N SER A 397 1.29 -1.38 -28.08
CA SER A 397 1.20 -2.02 -29.41
C SER A 397 -0.24 -2.12 -29.93
N LEU A 398 -1.22 -2.25 -29.05
CA LEU A 398 -2.63 -2.47 -29.44
C LEU A 398 -3.48 -1.20 -29.35
N TYR A 399 -3.22 -0.34 -28.35
CA TYR A 399 -4.04 0.84 -28.08
C TYR A 399 -4.23 1.76 -29.30
N PRO A 400 -3.23 2.02 -30.19
CA PRO A 400 -3.43 2.86 -31.38
C PRO A 400 -4.58 2.41 -32.30
N LEU A 401 -4.93 1.13 -32.28
CA LEU A 401 -6.05 0.59 -33.07
C LEU A 401 -7.43 0.96 -32.50
N TYR A 402 -7.48 1.39 -31.25
CA TYR A 402 -8.69 1.70 -30.48
C TYR A 402 -8.74 3.16 -30.03
N ALA A 403 -7.67 3.93 -30.27
CA ALA A 403 -7.55 5.31 -29.81
C ALA A 403 -8.65 6.21 -30.38
N GLN A 404 -9.26 7.02 -29.51
CA GLN A 404 -10.25 8.00 -29.90
C GLN A 404 -9.59 9.34 -30.27
N PRO A 405 -10.23 10.19 -31.10
CA PRO A 405 -9.60 11.44 -31.61
C PRO A 405 -9.10 12.42 -30.56
N LEU A 406 -9.66 12.39 -29.33
CA LEU A 406 -9.25 13.24 -28.20
C LEU A 406 -8.31 12.54 -27.22
N ALA A 407 -7.91 11.30 -27.52
CA ALA A 407 -7.01 10.55 -26.67
C ALA A 407 -5.57 11.07 -26.76
N ILE A 408 -4.77 10.77 -25.72
CA ILE A 408 -3.33 11.10 -25.73
C ILE A 408 -2.64 10.15 -26.71
N ASP A 409 -1.95 10.70 -27.68
CA ASP A 409 -1.07 9.93 -28.57
C ASP A 409 0.04 9.27 -27.73
N GLY A 410 0.27 7.97 -27.95
CA GLY A 410 1.33 7.23 -27.27
C GLY A 410 1.07 6.96 -25.79
N ALA A 411 -0.19 6.81 -25.38
CA ALA A 411 -0.53 6.37 -24.03
C ALA A 411 0.16 5.03 -23.70
N ALA A 412 0.87 4.98 -22.57
CA ALA A 412 1.62 3.80 -22.15
C ALA A 412 0.78 2.84 -21.29
N HIS A 413 -0.36 3.29 -20.76
CA HIS A 413 -1.25 2.53 -19.87
C HIS A 413 -2.61 3.22 -19.75
N THR A 414 -3.61 2.53 -19.18
CA THR A 414 -5.00 3.00 -19.05
C THR A 414 -5.20 4.15 -18.03
N GLN A 415 -4.22 4.53 -17.26
CA GLN A 415 -4.36 5.45 -16.11
C GLN A 415 -5.43 5.00 -15.09
N SER A 416 -5.67 3.70 -14.98
CA SER A 416 -6.52 3.09 -13.95
C SER A 416 -6.01 1.69 -13.65
N LEU A 417 -5.68 1.39 -12.40
CA LEU A 417 -5.24 0.04 -12.02
C LEU A 417 -6.29 -1.02 -12.37
N TYR A 418 -7.57 -0.69 -12.22
CA TYR A 418 -8.64 -1.66 -12.45
C TYR A 418 -8.81 -2.01 -13.93
N LEU A 419 -8.76 -1.02 -14.79
CA LEU A 419 -8.85 -1.22 -16.25
C LEU A 419 -7.58 -1.92 -16.76
N GLU A 420 -6.42 -1.53 -16.24
CA GLU A 420 -5.15 -2.15 -16.60
C GLU A 420 -5.12 -3.63 -16.23
N LEU A 421 -5.56 -3.99 -15.02
CA LEU A 421 -5.63 -5.39 -14.61
C LEU A 421 -6.53 -6.24 -15.50
N ILE A 422 -7.68 -5.69 -15.95
CA ILE A 422 -8.54 -6.42 -16.88
C ILE A 422 -7.82 -6.62 -18.22
N LEU A 423 -7.14 -5.60 -18.73
CA LEU A 423 -6.41 -5.71 -19.98
C LEU A 423 -5.17 -6.59 -19.86
N GLU A 424 -4.37 -6.45 -18.81
CA GLU A 424 -3.14 -7.23 -18.67
C GLU A 424 -3.40 -8.71 -18.37
N THR A 425 -4.37 -9.00 -17.48
CA THR A 425 -4.53 -10.34 -16.88
C THR A 425 -5.89 -10.97 -17.14
N GLY A 426 -6.73 -10.31 -17.90
CA GLY A 426 -8.12 -10.72 -18.11
C GLY A 426 -8.97 -10.64 -16.84
N ILE A 427 -10.22 -11.06 -16.96
CA ILE A 427 -11.19 -11.07 -15.85
C ILE A 427 -10.72 -11.91 -14.66
N LEU A 428 -9.94 -12.97 -14.90
CA LEU A 428 -9.42 -13.83 -13.84
C LEU A 428 -8.48 -13.06 -12.90
N GLY A 429 -7.52 -12.30 -13.46
CA GLY A 429 -6.59 -11.50 -12.66
C GLY A 429 -7.31 -10.38 -11.93
N PHE A 430 -8.20 -9.67 -12.61
CA PHE A 430 -9.00 -8.63 -11.97
C PHE A 430 -9.81 -9.14 -10.78
N VAL A 431 -10.60 -10.21 -10.96
CA VAL A 431 -11.44 -10.76 -9.89
C VAL A 431 -10.60 -11.30 -8.74
N SER A 432 -9.49 -11.99 -9.04
CA SER A 432 -8.60 -12.53 -8.00
C SER A 432 -7.92 -11.44 -7.20
N PHE A 433 -7.48 -10.35 -7.85
CA PHE A 433 -6.92 -9.19 -7.17
C PHE A 433 -7.96 -8.46 -6.32
N MET A 434 -9.15 -8.19 -6.86
CA MET A 434 -10.23 -7.55 -6.09
C MET A 434 -10.59 -8.36 -4.85
N TRP A 435 -10.64 -9.68 -4.98
CA TRP A 435 -10.85 -10.57 -3.85
C TRP A 435 -9.71 -10.49 -2.83
N LEU A 436 -8.45 -10.48 -3.29
CA LEU A 436 -7.27 -10.32 -2.43
C LEU A 436 -7.33 -9.00 -1.65
N ALA A 437 -7.60 -7.88 -2.31
CA ALA A 437 -7.69 -6.56 -1.70
C ALA A 437 -8.83 -6.48 -0.66
N LEU A 438 -10.03 -6.91 -1.03
CA LEU A 438 -11.19 -6.93 -0.13
C LEU A 438 -10.98 -7.87 1.07
N ARG A 439 -10.36 -9.03 0.85
CA ARG A 439 -10.02 -9.97 1.92
C ARG A 439 -9.00 -9.36 2.89
N SER A 440 -7.99 -8.67 2.38
CA SER A 440 -6.97 -8.02 3.21
C SER A 440 -7.57 -6.93 4.11
N ILE A 441 -8.45 -6.10 3.55
CA ILE A 441 -9.21 -5.10 4.31
C ILE A 441 -10.08 -5.79 5.37
N LYS A 442 -10.88 -6.78 4.96
CA LYS A 442 -11.78 -7.52 5.85
C LYS A 442 -11.03 -8.16 7.01
N ASN A 443 -9.96 -8.89 6.74
CA ASN A 443 -9.21 -9.62 7.75
C ASN A 443 -8.51 -8.65 8.72
N SER A 444 -7.96 -7.53 8.23
CA SER A 444 -7.41 -6.48 9.10
C SER A 444 -8.46 -5.89 10.04
N VAL A 445 -9.69 -5.65 9.55
CA VAL A 445 -10.79 -5.13 10.35
C VAL A 445 -11.29 -6.15 11.39
N ILE A 446 -11.31 -7.44 11.06
CA ILE A 446 -11.76 -8.50 11.97
C ILE A 446 -10.67 -8.80 13.02
N ALA A 447 -9.42 -8.99 12.60
CA ALA A 447 -8.31 -9.40 13.45
C ALA A 447 -7.97 -8.37 14.54
N ARG A 448 -8.25 -7.06 14.30
CA ARG A 448 -8.02 -5.99 15.28
C ARG A 448 -8.77 -6.16 16.61
N ARG A 449 -9.80 -7.01 16.66
CA ARG A 449 -10.60 -7.25 17.87
C ARG A 449 -9.85 -8.22 18.78
N GLY A 450 -9.62 -7.84 20.03
CA GLY A 450 -8.88 -8.64 21.01
C GLY A 450 -7.35 -8.60 20.87
N SER A 451 -6.81 -7.78 19.96
CA SER A 451 -5.37 -7.63 19.76
C SER A 451 -4.76 -6.58 20.70
N SER A 452 -3.45 -6.65 20.90
CA SER A 452 -2.66 -5.65 21.60
C SER A 452 -2.80 -4.26 20.96
N THR A 453 -2.43 -3.23 21.71
CA THR A 453 -2.59 -1.83 21.23
C THR A 453 -1.83 -1.57 19.93
N LEU A 454 -0.61 -2.09 19.82
CA LEU A 454 0.21 -1.91 18.61
C LEU A 454 -0.40 -2.68 17.43
N THR A 455 -0.59 -4.00 17.57
CA THR A 455 -1.15 -4.88 16.56
C THR A 455 -2.49 -4.34 16.04
N LYS A 456 -3.40 -3.98 16.96
CA LYS A 456 -4.69 -3.38 16.62
C LYS A 456 -4.55 -2.10 15.81
N THR A 457 -3.65 -1.20 16.20
CA THR A 457 -3.50 0.10 15.54
C THR A 457 -2.88 -0.05 14.14
N VAL A 458 -1.92 -0.98 13.99
CA VAL A 458 -1.32 -1.33 12.69
C VAL A 458 -2.36 -1.95 11.76
N LEU A 459 -3.21 -2.87 12.23
CA LEU A 459 -4.29 -3.45 11.43
C LEU A 459 -5.30 -2.39 10.95
N ILE A 460 -5.64 -1.42 11.82
CA ILE A 460 -6.47 -0.27 11.42
C ILE A 460 -5.78 0.56 10.34
N ALA A 461 -4.47 0.81 10.48
CA ALA A 461 -3.68 1.56 9.52
C ALA A 461 -3.63 0.85 8.15
N CYS A 462 -3.36 -0.47 8.13
CA CYS A 462 -3.37 -1.26 6.90
C CYS A 462 -4.72 -1.19 6.19
N ALA A 463 -5.84 -1.38 6.91
CA ALA A 463 -7.18 -1.27 6.33
C ALA A 463 -7.44 0.13 5.76
N ALA A 464 -7.03 1.18 6.46
CA ALA A 464 -7.16 2.57 6.04
C ALA A 464 -6.33 2.86 4.78
N SER A 465 -5.07 2.41 4.74
CA SER A 465 -4.19 2.54 3.58
C SER A 465 -4.74 1.82 2.35
N PHE A 466 -5.22 0.57 2.50
CA PHE A 466 -5.82 -0.18 1.39
C PHE A 466 -7.09 0.50 0.84
N ILE A 467 -7.94 1.06 1.69
CA ILE A 467 -9.14 1.79 1.25
C ILE A 467 -8.75 3.11 0.58
N GLY A 468 -7.79 3.84 1.15
CA GLY A 468 -7.30 5.08 0.57
C GLY A 468 -6.69 4.87 -0.81
N ILE A 469 -5.77 3.92 -0.95
CA ILE A 469 -5.11 3.66 -2.24
C ILE A 469 -6.06 3.07 -3.27
N ALA A 470 -7.07 2.27 -2.87
CA ALA A 470 -8.09 1.75 -3.76
C ALA A 470 -8.87 2.87 -4.46
N PHE A 471 -9.05 4.01 -3.80
CA PHE A 471 -9.65 5.19 -4.44
C PHE A 471 -8.70 5.81 -5.49
N SER A 472 -7.40 5.96 -5.19
CA SER A 472 -6.41 6.45 -6.16
C SER A 472 -6.35 5.55 -7.40
N CYS A 473 -6.46 4.24 -7.22
CA CYS A 473 -6.44 3.23 -8.28
C CYS A 473 -7.55 3.38 -9.35
N ILE A 474 -8.61 4.15 -9.06
CA ILE A 474 -9.67 4.45 -10.06
C ILE A 474 -9.11 5.29 -11.20
N VAL A 475 -8.25 6.25 -10.88
CA VAL A 475 -7.74 7.27 -11.81
C VAL A 475 -6.22 7.23 -12.00
N GLU A 476 -5.54 6.29 -11.38
CA GLU A 476 -4.09 6.11 -11.46
C GLU A 476 -3.74 4.62 -11.59
N TYR A 477 -2.77 4.28 -12.46
CA TYR A 477 -2.17 2.96 -12.53
C TYR A 477 -0.92 2.92 -11.67
N ILE A 478 -1.12 2.72 -10.35
CA ILE A 478 -0.06 2.80 -9.33
C ILE A 478 1.08 1.79 -9.54
N TRP A 479 0.86 0.70 -10.27
CA TRP A 479 1.88 -0.34 -10.50
C TRP A 479 2.70 -0.13 -11.76
N PHE A 480 2.42 0.92 -12.54
CA PHE A 480 3.28 1.31 -13.65
C PHE A 480 4.72 1.53 -13.20
N TYR A 481 4.90 2.03 -11.98
CA TYR A 481 6.21 2.19 -11.33
C TYR A 481 6.45 1.07 -10.32
N PRO A 482 7.47 0.21 -10.54
CA PRO A 482 7.70 -0.97 -9.69
C PRO A 482 7.89 -0.66 -8.21
N ARG A 483 8.39 0.51 -7.82
CA ARG A 483 8.51 0.88 -6.40
C ARG A 483 7.16 1.01 -5.70
N ASP A 484 6.12 1.49 -6.38
CA ASP A 484 4.76 1.56 -5.81
C ASP A 484 4.10 0.18 -5.76
N LEU A 485 4.39 -0.69 -6.75
CA LEU A 485 4.05 -2.11 -6.66
C LEU A 485 4.67 -2.75 -5.40
N PHE A 486 5.97 -2.56 -5.18
CA PHE A 486 6.65 -3.08 -3.99
C PHE A 486 6.06 -2.47 -2.70
N ALA A 487 5.76 -1.16 -2.67
CA ALA A 487 5.12 -0.51 -1.53
C ALA A 487 3.77 -1.14 -1.16
N TYR A 488 2.92 -1.42 -2.16
CA TYR A 488 1.63 -2.08 -1.94
C TYR A 488 1.81 -3.48 -1.34
N PHE A 489 2.72 -4.28 -1.88
CA PHE A 489 2.96 -5.65 -1.43
C PHE A 489 3.73 -5.72 -0.10
N ILE A 490 4.58 -4.74 0.23
CA ILE A 490 5.17 -4.57 1.57
C ILE A 490 4.06 -4.28 2.60
N LEU A 491 3.13 -3.37 2.29
CA LEU A 491 1.96 -3.11 3.14
C LEU A 491 1.13 -4.37 3.34
N LEU A 492 0.94 -5.17 2.30
CA LEU A 492 0.25 -6.45 2.36
C LEU A 492 0.96 -7.43 3.30
N GLY A 493 2.30 -7.53 3.22
CA GLY A 493 3.12 -8.33 4.12
C GLY A 493 3.00 -7.89 5.59
N VAL A 494 3.03 -6.58 5.85
CA VAL A 494 2.79 -6.02 7.20
C VAL A 494 1.40 -6.38 7.71
N SER A 495 0.38 -6.30 6.85
CA SER A 495 -0.99 -6.68 7.21
C SER A 495 -1.08 -8.16 7.62
N TYR A 496 -0.51 -9.08 6.83
CA TYR A 496 -0.49 -10.51 7.15
C TYR A 496 0.29 -10.81 8.43
N ALA A 497 1.45 -10.19 8.63
CA ALA A 497 2.21 -10.31 9.88
C ALA A 497 1.35 -9.89 11.09
N ALA A 498 0.71 -8.73 11.02
CA ALA A 498 -0.14 -8.23 12.10
C ALA A 498 -1.39 -9.11 12.34
N ILE A 499 -1.98 -9.68 11.28
CA ILE A 499 -3.10 -10.65 11.41
C ILE A 499 -2.62 -11.91 12.15
N SER A 500 -1.48 -12.49 11.75
CA SER A 500 -0.90 -13.67 12.40
C SER A 500 -0.57 -13.41 13.88
N MET A 501 -0.05 -12.22 14.21
CA MET A 501 0.20 -11.81 15.60
C MET A 501 -1.11 -11.73 16.39
N ALA A 502 -2.16 -11.12 15.81
CA ALA A 502 -3.47 -11.00 16.45
C ALA A 502 -4.13 -12.36 16.71
N GLU A 503 -3.94 -13.33 15.83
CA GLU A 503 -4.42 -14.71 16.02
C GLU A 503 -3.72 -15.39 17.20
N LYS A 504 -2.38 -15.26 17.30
CA LYS A 504 -1.62 -15.80 18.43
C LYS A 504 -2.02 -15.16 19.77
N GLU A 505 -2.22 -13.85 19.80
CA GLU A 505 -2.66 -13.12 20.98
C GLU A 505 -4.02 -13.62 21.52
N LYS A 506 -4.96 -13.99 20.61
CA LYS A 506 -6.28 -14.56 20.99
C LYS A 506 -6.21 -15.95 21.60
N HIS A 507 -5.24 -16.75 21.20
CA HIS A 507 -5.06 -18.11 21.75
C HIS A 507 -4.31 -18.12 23.08
N THR A 508 -3.73 -16.99 23.50
CA THR A 508 -2.97 -16.86 24.74
C THR A 508 -3.82 -16.26 25.90
N ILE A 509 -5.01 -15.71 25.58
CA ILE A 509 -6.02 -15.22 26.52
C ILE A 509 -7.09 -16.31 26.73
#